data_dff9d346796e88fad3960ce4afb80bae
#
_entry.id   dff9d346796e88fad3960ce4afb80bae
#
_cell.length_a   1.000
_cell.length_b   1.000
_cell.length_c   1.000
_cell.angle_alpha   90.00
_cell.angle_beta   90.00
_cell.angle_gamma   90.00
#
_symmetry.space_group_name_H-M   'P 1'
#
loop_
_entity.id
_entity.type
_entity.pdbx_description
1 polymer ?
#
loop_
_entity_poly.entity_id
_entity_poly.type
_entity_poly.pdbx_seq_one_letter_code
_entity_poly.pdbx_strand_id
1 'polypeptide(L)'
;MAQERINHPYLTAIKRTDFSVPTRYLMQHDLLKGRILDFGCGYGFDTDELKKQGYDIVGYDYYYRPNFPNGKFDTIFCNYVLNVLEPYAQAEVLMSVTSLLAPNGTAYFAVRRDLTEEGFRLHAIHKQYTYQCNVKLPYKSLVSNKNYELYQYQHFNKLPRKEGETCPFCRLARRVEIICETATCVAFYDGYPVSPGHALVIPKRHVANYFDLTNHEREAMNVTLQYAKKRIDERFHPDGYNVGINVGEHAGQSVFHCHMHLIPRYKGDVPNPKGGVRGVIPSKQSYSTKDKPSAKEKKYTLDEKRAQNGNTYLKWEDEADRLLCRLYDEGNSITLLAEMFERTKGAIKSRLVKLGKIAPENK
;
A
#
# COMPACT_ATOMS: atom_id res chain seq x y z
N MET A 1 11.67 23.89 13.43
CA MET A 1 10.72 22.89 12.87
C MET A 1 10.38 23.39 11.47
N ALA A 2 10.66 22.60 10.42
CA ALA A 2 10.26 22.96 9.06
C ALA A 2 8.73 22.95 9.00
N GLN A 3 8.14 24.04 8.55
CA GLN A 3 6.69 24.18 8.38
C GLN A 3 6.24 23.14 7.35
N GLU A 4 5.31 22.26 7.73
CA GLU A 4 4.75 21.23 6.84
C GLU A 4 4.11 21.92 5.62
N ARG A 5 4.55 21.56 4.42
CA ARG A 5 4.06 22.13 3.18
C ARG A 5 2.84 21.35 2.73
N ILE A 6 1.67 21.94 2.88
CA ILE A 6 0.41 21.34 2.43
C ILE A 6 0.22 21.59 0.94
N ASN A 7 -0.04 20.52 0.18
CA ASN A 7 -0.34 20.61 -1.25
C ASN A 7 -1.78 21.07 -1.50
N HIS A 8 -1.95 22.05 -2.40
CA HIS A 8 -3.25 22.54 -2.85
C HIS A 8 -3.40 22.31 -4.38
N PRO A 9 -3.57 21.06 -4.85
CA PRO A 9 -3.54 20.73 -6.28
C PRO A 9 -4.64 21.41 -7.09
N TYR A 10 -5.79 21.74 -6.50
CA TYR A 10 -6.89 22.43 -7.16
C TYR A 10 -6.50 23.82 -7.71
N LEU A 11 -5.49 24.48 -7.15
CA LEU A 11 -4.99 25.76 -7.63
C LEU A 11 -4.29 25.67 -8.99
N THR A 12 -3.97 24.46 -9.45
CA THR A 12 -3.36 24.21 -10.75
C THR A 12 -4.37 24.07 -11.89
N ALA A 13 -5.67 24.01 -11.57
CA ALA A 13 -6.74 23.89 -12.56
C ALA A 13 -6.79 25.11 -13.48
N ILE A 14 -6.92 24.88 -14.77
CA ILE A 14 -6.93 25.91 -15.81
C ILE A 14 -8.35 26.11 -16.32
N LYS A 15 -8.83 27.37 -16.34
CA LYS A 15 -10.04 27.73 -17.06
C LYS A 15 -9.78 27.67 -18.56
N ARG A 16 -10.41 26.72 -19.24
CA ARG A 16 -10.21 26.47 -20.66
C ARG A 16 -11.30 27.13 -21.51
N THR A 17 -10.95 27.45 -22.74
CA THR A 17 -11.87 27.92 -23.80
C THR A 17 -11.86 26.96 -24.99
N ASP A 18 -11.03 25.92 -24.91
CA ASP A 18 -10.87 24.87 -25.94
C ASP A 18 -10.53 23.54 -25.25
N PHE A 19 -10.81 22.42 -25.91
CA PHE A 19 -10.47 21.09 -25.41
C PHE A 19 -9.00 20.95 -25.06
N SER A 20 -8.73 20.20 -24.01
CA SER A 20 -7.36 19.80 -23.69
C SER A 20 -6.73 19.01 -24.83
N VAL A 21 -5.43 19.11 -24.99
CA VAL A 21 -4.72 18.39 -26.06
C VAL A 21 -4.96 16.87 -25.99
N PRO A 22 -4.90 16.21 -24.80
CA PRO A 22 -5.23 14.80 -24.72
C PRO A 22 -6.69 14.48 -25.08
N THR A 23 -7.66 15.29 -24.68
CA THR A 23 -9.06 15.07 -25.03
C THR A 23 -9.29 15.19 -26.52
N ARG A 24 -8.69 16.17 -27.21
CA ARG A 24 -8.72 16.26 -28.68
C ARG A 24 -8.14 15.02 -29.35
N TYR A 25 -7.02 14.50 -28.83
CA TYR A 25 -6.44 13.27 -29.35
C TYR A 25 -7.41 12.08 -29.19
N LEU A 26 -8.04 11.92 -28.03
CA LEU A 26 -9.02 10.85 -27.80
C LEU A 26 -10.21 10.93 -28.75
N MET A 27 -10.72 12.15 -29.01
CA MET A 27 -11.80 12.41 -29.96
C MET A 27 -11.37 12.06 -31.40
N GLN A 28 -10.22 12.58 -31.85
CA GLN A 28 -9.71 12.38 -33.22
C GLN A 28 -9.46 10.91 -33.58
N HIS A 29 -9.13 10.08 -32.58
CA HIS A 29 -8.86 8.66 -32.75
C HIS A 29 -10.05 7.78 -32.36
N ASP A 30 -11.22 8.38 -32.12
CA ASP A 30 -12.46 7.67 -31.77
C ASP A 30 -12.29 6.74 -30.54
N LEU A 31 -11.58 7.23 -29.52
CA LEU A 31 -11.27 6.47 -28.30
C LEU A 31 -12.25 6.70 -27.15
N LEU A 32 -13.16 7.65 -27.28
CA LEU A 32 -14.22 7.94 -26.30
C LEU A 32 -15.45 7.07 -26.63
N LYS A 33 -15.66 6.00 -25.85
CA LYS A 33 -16.71 5.00 -26.09
C LYS A 33 -17.59 4.79 -24.87
N GLY A 34 -18.87 4.50 -25.12
CA GLY A 34 -19.84 4.14 -24.09
C GLY A 34 -20.03 5.24 -23.03
N ARG A 35 -20.20 4.84 -21.78
CA ARG A 35 -20.32 5.77 -20.65
C ARG A 35 -18.94 6.26 -20.23
N ILE A 36 -18.76 7.58 -20.21
CA ILE A 36 -17.46 8.23 -20.07
C ILE A 36 -17.35 8.95 -18.72
N LEU A 37 -16.14 8.91 -18.12
CA LEU A 37 -15.80 9.72 -16.95
C LEU A 37 -14.58 10.59 -17.24
N ASP A 38 -14.71 11.88 -17.02
CA ASP A 38 -13.59 12.83 -16.94
C ASP A 38 -13.18 12.95 -15.46
N PHE A 39 -12.11 12.23 -15.06
CA PHE A 39 -11.63 12.16 -13.69
C PHE A 39 -10.57 13.23 -13.43
N GLY A 40 -10.89 14.19 -12.57
CA GLY A 40 -10.08 15.40 -12.34
C GLY A 40 -10.37 16.47 -13.38
N CYS A 41 -11.67 16.67 -13.69
CA CYS A 41 -12.14 17.56 -14.74
C CYS A 41 -11.89 19.06 -14.46
N GLY A 42 -11.44 19.42 -13.26
CA GLY A 42 -11.30 20.81 -12.83
C GLY A 42 -12.61 21.59 -13.00
N TYR A 43 -12.57 22.72 -13.70
CA TYR A 43 -13.77 23.52 -13.99
C TYR A 43 -14.77 22.81 -14.92
N GLY A 44 -14.39 21.71 -15.59
CA GLY A 44 -15.28 20.84 -16.36
C GLY A 44 -15.52 21.24 -17.81
N PHE A 45 -14.65 22.05 -18.41
CA PHE A 45 -14.81 22.47 -19.82
C PHE A 45 -14.91 21.29 -20.79
N ASP A 46 -13.96 20.34 -20.72
CA ASP A 46 -13.94 19.17 -21.60
C ASP A 46 -15.21 18.33 -21.43
N THR A 47 -15.62 18.11 -20.16
CA THR A 47 -16.88 17.40 -19.83
C THR A 47 -18.12 18.07 -20.43
N ASP A 48 -18.25 19.38 -20.23
CA ASP A 48 -19.47 20.13 -20.64
C ASP A 48 -19.58 20.22 -22.17
N GLU A 49 -18.45 20.43 -22.87
CA GLU A 49 -18.43 20.47 -24.33
C GLU A 49 -18.66 19.10 -24.97
N LEU A 50 -18.09 18.01 -24.41
CA LEU A 50 -18.39 16.65 -24.88
C LEU A 50 -19.87 16.31 -24.66
N LYS A 51 -20.45 16.72 -23.53
CA LYS A 51 -21.87 16.49 -23.27
C LYS A 51 -22.77 17.22 -24.28
N LYS A 52 -22.42 18.46 -24.67
CA LYS A 52 -23.12 19.19 -25.73
C LYS A 52 -23.04 18.50 -27.09
N GLN A 53 -21.96 17.76 -27.35
CA GLN A 53 -21.76 16.97 -28.56
C GLN A 53 -22.47 15.60 -28.51
N GLY A 54 -23.21 15.29 -27.43
CA GLY A 54 -24.01 14.08 -27.32
C GLY A 54 -23.30 12.89 -26.67
N TYR A 55 -22.10 13.06 -26.09
CA TYR A 55 -21.46 12.00 -25.34
C TYR A 55 -22.16 11.76 -23.99
N ASP A 56 -22.29 10.48 -23.59
CA ASP A 56 -22.71 10.11 -22.23
C ASP A 56 -21.51 10.26 -21.28
N ILE A 57 -21.34 11.44 -20.72
CA ILE A 57 -20.17 11.81 -19.93
C ILE A 57 -20.52 12.42 -18.58
N VAL A 58 -19.76 12.05 -17.55
CA VAL A 58 -19.78 12.62 -16.21
C VAL A 58 -18.41 13.22 -15.92
N GLY A 59 -18.36 14.40 -15.31
CA GLY A 59 -17.13 15.01 -14.79
C GLY A 59 -17.07 14.88 -13.27
N TYR A 60 -15.92 14.49 -12.76
CA TYR A 60 -15.60 14.46 -11.34
C TYR A 60 -14.32 15.25 -11.08
N ASP A 61 -14.35 16.10 -10.06
CA ASP A 61 -13.16 16.77 -9.52
C ASP A 61 -13.35 16.94 -8.01
N TYR A 62 -12.34 16.57 -7.24
CA TYR A 62 -12.41 16.58 -5.77
C TYR A 62 -12.82 17.95 -5.20
N TYR A 63 -12.41 19.04 -5.84
CA TYR A 63 -12.67 20.41 -5.37
C TYR A 63 -13.83 21.08 -6.11
N TYR A 64 -13.84 21.04 -7.46
CA TYR A 64 -14.80 21.81 -8.27
C TYR A 64 -16.09 21.05 -8.57
N ARG A 65 -16.05 19.70 -8.60
CA ARG A 65 -17.21 18.83 -8.87
C ARG A 65 -17.14 17.60 -7.96
N PRO A 66 -17.36 17.76 -6.62
CA PRO A 66 -16.99 16.76 -5.60
C PRO A 66 -17.95 15.58 -5.49
N ASN A 67 -18.99 15.50 -6.30
CA ASN A 67 -19.91 14.37 -6.29
C ASN A 67 -19.23 13.14 -6.90
N PHE A 68 -18.74 12.24 -6.03
CA PHE A 68 -18.06 11.02 -6.48
C PHE A 68 -19.01 10.19 -7.36
N PRO A 69 -18.56 9.79 -8.57
CA PRO A 69 -19.43 9.13 -9.54
C PRO A 69 -19.79 7.70 -9.11
N ASN A 70 -21.01 7.29 -9.43
CA ASN A 70 -21.52 5.95 -9.16
C ASN A 70 -21.52 5.08 -10.42
N GLY A 71 -21.37 3.76 -10.23
CA GLY A 71 -21.42 2.78 -11.30
C GLY A 71 -20.08 2.61 -12.02
N LYS A 72 -20.12 1.99 -13.19
CA LYS A 72 -18.95 1.68 -14.01
C LYS A 72 -18.96 2.50 -15.30
N PHE A 73 -17.77 2.76 -15.82
CA PHE A 73 -17.55 3.55 -17.03
C PHE A 73 -16.76 2.74 -18.06
N ASP A 74 -17.15 2.84 -19.31
CA ASP A 74 -16.47 2.16 -20.42
C ASP A 74 -15.18 2.87 -20.80
N THR A 75 -15.18 4.20 -20.68
CA THR A 75 -14.01 5.05 -20.90
C THR A 75 -13.82 5.97 -19.70
N ILE A 76 -12.59 6.04 -19.20
CA ILE A 76 -12.21 7.05 -18.19
C ILE A 76 -10.98 7.78 -18.73
N PHE A 77 -10.97 9.10 -18.68
CA PHE A 77 -9.73 9.84 -18.92
C PHE A 77 -9.40 10.73 -17.71
N CYS A 78 -8.08 10.85 -17.44
CA CYS A 78 -7.53 11.56 -16.31
C CYS A 78 -6.36 12.42 -16.80
N ASN A 79 -6.66 13.69 -17.09
CA ASN A 79 -5.74 14.59 -17.78
C ASN A 79 -4.99 15.49 -16.82
N TYR A 80 -3.66 15.29 -16.69
CA TYR A 80 -2.74 16.15 -15.92
C TYR A 80 -3.00 16.18 -14.41
N VAL A 81 -3.74 15.23 -13.86
CA VAL A 81 -4.05 15.13 -12.44
C VAL A 81 -2.85 14.59 -11.65
N LEU A 82 -2.23 13.52 -12.15
CA LEU A 82 -1.16 12.84 -11.41
C LEU A 82 0.07 13.71 -11.20
N ASN A 83 0.36 14.63 -12.11
CA ASN A 83 1.54 15.50 -12.02
C ASN A 83 1.50 16.53 -10.88
N VAL A 84 0.33 16.76 -10.28
CA VAL A 84 0.12 17.75 -9.21
C VAL A 84 -0.15 17.09 -7.85
N LEU A 85 0.02 15.78 -7.78
CA LEU A 85 -0.22 14.96 -6.59
C LEU A 85 1.06 14.29 -6.10
N GLU A 86 1.19 14.18 -4.79
CA GLU A 86 2.22 13.37 -4.15
C GLU A 86 1.97 11.88 -4.39
N PRO A 87 2.99 10.99 -4.26
CA PRO A 87 2.90 9.57 -4.64
C PRO A 87 1.73 8.82 -4.03
N TYR A 88 1.40 9.08 -2.77
CA TYR A 88 0.26 8.43 -2.11
C TYR A 88 -1.07 8.81 -2.77
N ALA A 89 -1.29 10.10 -3.01
CA ALA A 89 -2.50 10.59 -3.66
C ALA A 89 -2.60 10.15 -5.13
N GLN A 90 -1.46 9.99 -5.84
CA GLN A 90 -1.43 9.36 -7.17
C GLN A 90 -1.96 7.92 -7.13
N ALA A 91 -1.54 7.12 -6.14
CA ALA A 91 -2.02 5.77 -5.97
C ALA A 91 -3.53 5.73 -5.70
N GLU A 92 -4.07 6.64 -4.88
CA GLU A 92 -5.52 6.77 -4.64
C GLU A 92 -6.30 7.11 -5.91
N VAL A 93 -5.78 8.00 -6.75
CA VAL A 93 -6.38 8.32 -8.06
C VAL A 93 -6.39 7.09 -8.95
N LEU A 94 -5.27 6.37 -9.08
CA LEU A 94 -5.19 5.14 -9.88
C LEU A 94 -6.19 4.09 -9.39
N MET A 95 -6.28 3.85 -8.09
CA MET A 95 -7.24 2.90 -7.50
C MET A 95 -8.69 3.35 -7.72
N SER A 96 -8.98 4.64 -7.61
CA SER A 96 -10.32 5.19 -7.86
C SER A 96 -10.72 4.98 -9.31
N VAL A 97 -9.86 5.36 -10.26
CA VAL A 97 -10.10 5.18 -11.70
C VAL A 97 -10.30 3.69 -12.02
N THR A 98 -9.41 2.81 -11.54
CA THR A 98 -9.49 1.37 -11.83
C THR A 98 -10.73 0.74 -11.20
N SER A 99 -11.15 1.20 -10.01
CA SER A 99 -12.37 0.72 -9.35
C SER A 99 -13.66 1.15 -10.07
N LEU A 100 -13.65 2.27 -10.77
CA LEU A 100 -14.79 2.79 -11.54
C LEU A 100 -14.81 2.26 -12.99
N LEU A 101 -13.69 1.72 -13.49
CA LEU A 101 -13.60 1.21 -14.84
C LEU A 101 -14.46 -0.06 -15.01
N ALA A 102 -15.20 -0.14 -16.10
CA ALA A 102 -15.94 -1.34 -16.50
C ALA A 102 -14.96 -2.51 -16.78
N PRO A 103 -15.40 -3.79 -16.65
CA PRO A 103 -14.49 -4.94 -16.86
C PRO A 103 -13.78 -4.98 -18.21
N ASN A 104 -14.37 -4.42 -19.26
CA ASN A 104 -13.79 -4.32 -20.60
C ASN A 104 -13.49 -2.86 -21.00
N GLY A 105 -13.56 -1.94 -20.05
CA GLY A 105 -13.31 -0.52 -20.25
C GLY A 105 -11.83 -0.21 -20.46
N THR A 106 -11.58 1.03 -20.89
CA THR A 106 -10.23 1.56 -21.11
C THR A 106 -10.09 2.89 -20.38
N ALA A 107 -9.01 3.04 -19.62
CA ALA A 107 -8.67 4.34 -19.03
C ALA A 107 -7.46 4.96 -19.72
N TYR A 108 -7.45 6.29 -19.79
CA TYR A 108 -6.40 7.09 -20.41
C TYR A 108 -5.85 8.07 -19.37
N PHE A 109 -4.53 8.08 -19.20
CA PHE A 109 -3.84 8.98 -18.29
C PHE A 109 -2.90 9.89 -19.07
N ALA A 110 -3.18 11.17 -19.10
CA ALA A 110 -2.26 12.16 -19.66
C ALA A 110 -1.40 12.77 -18.55
N VAL A 111 -0.09 12.76 -18.74
CA VAL A 111 0.88 13.34 -17.81
C VAL A 111 1.79 14.33 -18.53
N ARG A 112 2.21 15.37 -17.83
CA ARG A 112 3.16 16.37 -18.33
C ARG A 112 4.56 15.78 -18.48
N ARG A 113 5.30 16.31 -19.47
CA ARG A 113 6.71 16.00 -19.75
C ARG A 113 7.60 17.25 -19.83
N ASP A 114 6.98 18.42 -19.70
CA ASP A 114 7.64 19.72 -19.80
C ASP A 114 8.10 20.28 -18.45
N LEU A 115 8.05 19.47 -17.38
CA LEU A 115 8.50 19.89 -16.06
C LEU A 115 10.02 19.80 -15.96
N THR A 116 10.68 20.93 -15.71
CA THR A 116 12.13 21.03 -15.52
C THR A 116 12.55 20.79 -14.07
N GLU A 117 11.65 21.02 -13.12
CA GLU A 117 11.88 20.85 -11.69
C GLU A 117 10.68 20.15 -11.03
N GLU A 118 10.94 19.37 -10.01
CA GLU A 118 9.93 18.65 -9.23
C GLU A 118 9.86 19.18 -7.78
N GLY A 119 8.72 18.98 -7.12
CA GLY A 119 8.52 19.32 -5.74
C GLY A 119 7.50 20.43 -5.50
N PHE A 120 7.52 20.97 -4.29
CA PHE A 120 6.63 22.04 -3.88
C PHE A 120 7.02 23.39 -4.46
N ARG A 121 6.03 24.10 -5.00
CA ARG A 121 6.15 25.46 -5.53
C ARG A 121 5.13 26.38 -4.89
N LEU A 122 5.54 27.59 -4.56
CA LEU A 122 4.62 28.61 -4.06
C LEU A 122 3.81 29.19 -5.23
N HIS A 123 2.49 29.06 -5.17
CA HIS A 123 1.60 29.60 -6.19
C HIS A 123 1.64 31.14 -6.18
N ALA A 124 1.93 31.75 -7.33
CA ALA A 124 2.22 33.19 -7.41
C ALA A 124 1.10 34.10 -6.89
N ILE A 125 -0.16 33.71 -7.15
CA ILE A 125 -1.35 34.49 -6.77
C ILE A 125 -1.82 34.13 -5.36
N HIS A 126 -2.05 32.86 -5.09
CA HIS A 126 -2.70 32.40 -3.85
C HIS A 126 -1.74 32.26 -2.68
N LYS A 127 -0.42 32.36 -2.89
CA LYS A 127 0.60 32.22 -1.85
C LYS A 127 0.51 30.92 -1.03
N GLN A 128 -0.01 29.87 -1.67
CA GLN A 128 -0.14 28.51 -1.13
C GLN A 128 0.77 27.56 -1.93
N TYR A 129 1.13 26.44 -1.33
CA TYR A 129 2.00 25.47 -2.00
C TYR A 129 1.19 24.57 -2.94
N THR A 130 1.75 24.31 -4.12
CA THR A 130 1.34 23.28 -5.06
C THR A 130 2.51 22.35 -5.29
N TYR A 131 2.24 21.05 -5.46
CA TYR A 131 3.23 20.05 -5.80
C TYR A 131 3.25 19.80 -7.31
N GLN A 132 4.40 19.54 -7.89
CA GLN A 132 4.53 19.10 -9.28
C GLN A 132 5.63 18.06 -9.42
N CYS A 133 5.37 17.02 -10.20
CA CYS A 133 6.32 15.94 -10.47
C CYS A 133 6.14 15.34 -11.85
N ASN A 134 7.20 14.71 -12.35
CA ASN A 134 7.14 13.86 -13.52
C ASN A 134 6.58 12.48 -13.10
N VAL A 135 5.67 11.94 -13.91
CA VAL A 135 5.01 10.67 -13.62
C VAL A 135 5.26 9.69 -14.76
N LYS A 136 5.84 8.54 -14.46
CA LYS A 136 5.97 7.41 -15.40
C LYS A 136 5.04 6.29 -14.95
N LEU A 137 4.18 5.82 -15.86
CA LEU A 137 3.28 4.70 -15.62
C LEU A 137 3.72 3.48 -16.43
N PRO A 138 3.59 2.26 -15.88
CA PRO A 138 3.94 1.02 -16.58
C PRO A 138 2.84 0.58 -17.55
N TYR A 139 2.23 1.54 -18.24
CA TYR A 139 1.13 1.32 -19.16
C TYR A 139 1.56 1.56 -20.60
N LYS A 140 0.73 1.14 -21.57
CA LYS A 140 0.99 1.35 -22.99
C LYS A 140 0.97 2.84 -23.30
N SER A 141 2.08 3.40 -23.77
CA SER A 141 2.15 4.76 -24.28
C SER A 141 1.54 4.85 -25.67
N LEU A 142 0.57 5.73 -25.85
CA LEU A 142 -0.06 6.03 -27.14
C LEU A 142 0.61 7.22 -27.83
N VAL A 143 0.97 8.22 -27.03
CA VAL A 143 1.65 9.44 -27.48
C VAL A 143 2.71 9.78 -26.46
N SER A 144 3.92 10.07 -26.93
CA SER A 144 4.99 10.61 -26.09
C SER A 144 5.71 11.73 -26.86
N ASN A 145 5.71 12.93 -26.28
CA ASN A 145 6.42 14.08 -26.82
C ASN A 145 6.97 14.98 -25.69
N LYS A 146 7.63 16.08 -26.02
CA LYS A 146 8.24 16.98 -25.03
C LYS A 146 7.26 17.64 -24.07
N ASN A 147 5.96 17.70 -24.39
CA ASN A 147 4.97 18.41 -23.60
C ASN A 147 4.15 17.44 -22.72
N TYR A 148 3.80 16.26 -23.25
CA TYR A 148 2.98 15.31 -22.51
C TYR A 148 3.17 13.88 -23.02
N GLU A 149 2.74 12.93 -22.21
CA GLU A 149 2.60 11.53 -22.58
C GLU A 149 1.19 11.03 -22.22
N LEU A 150 0.58 10.26 -23.14
CA LEU A 150 -0.74 9.68 -22.98
C LEU A 150 -0.62 8.18 -22.87
N TYR A 151 -1.02 7.66 -21.73
CA TYR A 151 -1.03 6.23 -21.45
C TYR A 151 -2.42 5.63 -21.60
N GLN A 152 -2.47 4.42 -22.15
CA GLN A 152 -3.65 3.58 -22.20
C GLN A 152 -3.55 2.48 -21.15
N TYR A 153 -4.60 2.34 -20.35
CA TYR A 153 -4.71 1.33 -19.29
C TYR A 153 -5.93 0.44 -19.52
N GLN A 154 -5.75 -0.85 -19.30
CA GLN A 154 -6.80 -1.85 -19.14
C GLN A 154 -6.52 -2.67 -17.89
N HIS A 155 -7.56 -3.28 -17.30
CA HIS A 155 -7.38 -4.13 -16.13
C HIS A 155 -6.31 -5.20 -16.34
N PHE A 156 -5.56 -5.48 -15.28
CA PHE A 156 -4.42 -6.43 -15.31
C PHE A 156 -4.80 -7.78 -15.93
N ASN A 157 -6.00 -8.30 -15.64
CA ASN A 157 -6.50 -9.56 -16.19
C ASN A 157 -6.92 -9.50 -17.68
N LYS A 158 -6.88 -8.31 -18.30
CA LYS A 158 -7.17 -8.12 -19.75
C LYS A 158 -5.90 -7.97 -20.58
N LEU A 159 -4.77 -7.78 -19.96
CA LEU A 159 -3.49 -7.63 -20.64
C LEU A 159 -3.11 -8.93 -21.39
N PRO A 160 -2.36 -8.83 -22.50
CA PRO A 160 -1.82 -9.98 -23.19
C PRO A 160 -1.00 -10.86 -22.24
N ARG A 161 -1.19 -12.16 -22.34
CA ARG A 161 -0.46 -13.15 -21.55
C ARG A 161 0.95 -13.32 -22.11
N LYS A 162 1.94 -13.45 -21.25
CA LYS A 162 3.30 -13.84 -21.65
C LYS A 162 3.27 -15.32 -22.06
N GLU A 163 3.98 -15.66 -23.12
CA GLU A 163 4.15 -17.05 -23.54
C GLU A 163 4.88 -17.83 -22.44
N GLY A 164 4.45 -19.09 -22.19
CA GLY A 164 5.02 -19.93 -21.13
C GLY A 164 4.63 -19.59 -19.71
N GLU A 165 3.85 -18.53 -19.47
CA GLU A 165 3.40 -18.14 -18.13
C GLU A 165 2.40 -19.14 -17.56
N THR A 166 2.76 -19.85 -16.51
CA THR A 166 1.94 -20.89 -15.86
C THR A 166 1.29 -20.42 -14.55
N CYS A 167 1.80 -19.35 -13.93
CA CYS A 167 1.30 -18.84 -12.66
C CYS A 167 -0.14 -18.30 -12.80
N PRO A 168 -1.11 -18.82 -11.99
CA PRO A 168 -2.51 -18.39 -12.09
C PRO A 168 -2.70 -16.90 -11.73
N PHE A 169 -1.84 -16.32 -10.91
CA PHE A 169 -1.91 -14.92 -10.52
C PHE A 169 -1.23 -13.98 -11.52
N CYS A 170 -0.20 -14.41 -12.22
CA CYS A 170 0.31 -13.68 -13.40
C CYS A 170 -0.68 -13.73 -14.58
N ARG A 171 -1.57 -14.71 -14.56
CA ARG A 171 -2.57 -14.98 -15.61
C ARG A 171 -3.99 -14.98 -15.06
N LEU A 172 -4.34 -13.95 -14.29
CA LEU A 172 -5.69 -13.84 -13.75
C LEU A 172 -6.73 -14.09 -14.85
N ALA A 173 -7.72 -14.94 -14.55
CA ALA A 173 -8.77 -15.25 -15.50
C ALA A 173 -9.55 -13.96 -15.84
N ARG A 174 -9.91 -13.77 -17.13
CA ARG A 174 -10.63 -12.58 -17.59
C ARG A 174 -11.95 -12.32 -16.87
N ARG A 175 -12.56 -13.37 -16.29
CA ARG A 175 -13.80 -13.31 -15.50
C ARG A 175 -13.61 -12.82 -14.05
N VAL A 176 -12.38 -12.76 -13.54
CA VAL A 176 -12.09 -12.30 -12.19
C VAL A 176 -12.47 -10.83 -12.06
N GLU A 177 -13.24 -10.50 -11.03
CA GLU A 177 -13.62 -9.12 -10.74
C GLU A 177 -12.47 -8.42 -10.00
N ILE A 178 -11.90 -7.41 -10.63
CA ILE A 178 -10.88 -6.54 -10.04
C ILE A 178 -11.58 -5.52 -9.15
N ILE A 179 -11.08 -5.39 -7.92
CA ILE A 179 -11.57 -4.39 -6.95
C ILE A 179 -10.89 -3.05 -7.21
N CYS A 180 -9.57 -3.05 -7.26
CA CYS A 180 -8.75 -1.87 -7.57
C CYS A 180 -7.32 -2.27 -7.96
N GLU A 181 -6.62 -1.35 -8.60
CA GLU A 181 -5.22 -1.55 -9.00
C GLU A 181 -4.38 -0.28 -8.77
N THR A 182 -3.14 -0.48 -8.38
CA THR A 182 -2.08 0.53 -8.48
C THR A 182 -1.18 0.24 -9.70
N ALA A 183 -0.10 0.99 -9.85
CA ALA A 183 0.90 0.70 -10.88
C ALA A 183 1.50 -0.70 -10.72
N THR A 184 1.71 -1.16 -9.48
CA THR A 184 2.48 -2.37 -9.15
C THR A 184 1.67 -3.49 -8.49
N CYS A 185 0.46 -3.23 -8.00
CA CYS A 185 -0.36 -4.20 -7.28
C CYS A 185 -1.79 -4.25 -7.82
N VAL A 186 -2.47 -5.36 -7.56
CA VAL A 186 -3.89 -5.55 -7.89
C VAL A 186 -4.61 -6.25 -6.75
N ALA A 187 -5.84 -5.80 -6.44
CA ALA A 187 -6.78 -6.46 -5.56
C ALA A 187 -7.95 -7.02 -6.36
N PHE A 188 -8.34 -8.25 -6.06
CA PHE A 188 -9.46 -8.94 -6.72
C PHE A 188 -10.15 -9.90 -5.75
N TYR A 189 -11.40 -10.26 -6.05
CA TYR A 189 -12.12 -11.23 -5.24
C TYR A 189 -11.56 -12.64 -5.44
N ASP A 190 -11.35 -13.36 -4.33
CA ASP A 190 -10.83 -14.72 -4.36
C ASP A 190 -11.82 -15.66 -5.10
N GLY A 191 -11.29 -16.54 -5.95
CA GLY A 191 -12.07 -17.54 -6.65
C GLY A 191 -12.58 -18.67 -5.74
N TYR A 192 -12.01 -18.82 -4.53
CA TYR A 192 -12.39 -19.78 -3.49
C TYR A 192 -12.64 -19.07 -2.16
N PRO A 193 -13.67 -18.21 -2.08
CA PRO A 193 -13.86 -17.34 -0.93
C PRO A 193 -14.27 -18.15 0.32
N VAL A 194 -13.63 -17.88 1.46
CA VAL A 194 -14.00 -18.46 2.77
C VAL A 194 -15.10 -17.66 3.45
N SER A 195 -15.36 -16.43 3.00
CA SER A 195 -16.46 -15.57 3.47
C SER A 195 -16.87 -14.61 2.36
N PRO A 196 -18.09 -14.04 2.39
CA PRO A 196 -18.50 -13.01 1.43
C PRO A 196 -17.51 -11.85 1.40
N GLY A 197 -17.04 -11.47 0.19
CA GLY A 197 -16.09 -10.38 0.02
C GLY A 197 -14.62 -10.75 0.27
N HIS A 198 -14.27 -12.03 0.48
CA HIS A 198 -12.87 -12.47 0.58
C HIS A 198 -12.10 -12.03 -0.67
N ALA A 199 -11.01 -11.30 -0.46
CA ALA A 199 -10.20 -10.72 -1.52
C ALA A 199 -8.71 -11.04 -1.34
N LEU A 200 -7.99 -10.99 -2.45
CA LEU A 200 -6.54 -11.14 -2.51
C LEU A 200 -5.91 -9.85 -3.03
N VAL A 201 -4.79 -9.48 -2.44
CA VAL A 201 -3.91 -8.42 -2.95
C VAL A 201 -2.59 -9.05 -3.36
N ILE A 202 -2.19 -8.84 -4.61
CA ILE A 202 -0.95 -9.38 -5.17
C ILE A 202 -0.09 -8.29 -5.81
N PRO A 203 1.24 -8.43 -5.84
CA PRO A 203 2.08 -7.65 -6.74
C PRO A 203 1.85 -8.09 -8.19
N LYS A 204 1.98 -7.18 -9.15
CA LYS A 204 1.90 -7.53 -10.59
C LYS A 204 3.15 -8.27 -11.08
N ARG A 205 4.30 -8.02 -10.42
CA ARG A 205 5.53 -8.76 -10.64
C ARG A 205 5.44 -10.14 -9.99
N HIS A 206 5.86 -11.18 -10.70
CA HIS A 206 5.95 -12.52 -10.12
C HIS A 206 7.05 -12.56 -9.04
N VAL A 207 6.64 -12.76 -7.80
CA VAL A 207 7.52 -12.97 -6.65
C VAL A 207 6.79 -13.88 -5.67
N ALA A 208 7.43 -14.98 -5.28
CA ALA A 208 6.79 -15.99 -4.42
C ALA A 208 6.71 -15.56 -2.96
N ASN A 209 7.78 -14.95 -2.44
CA ASN A 209 7.96 -14.70 -1.02
C ASN A 209 7.70 -13.22 -0.70
N TYR A 210 6.91 -12.96 0.34
CA TYR A 210 6.64 -11.59 0.82
C TYR A 210 7.90 -10.81 1.20
N PHE A 211 8.90 -11.49 1.76
CA PHE A 211 10.14 -10.86 2.21
C PHE A 211 11.07 -10.45 1.05
N ASP A 212 10.82 -10.99 -0.18
CA ASP A 212 11.55 -10.64 -1.40
C ASP A 212 10.89 -9.47 -2.17
N LEU A 213 9.80 -8.92 -1.65
CA LEU A 213 9.19 -7.70 -2.17
C LEU A 213 10.10 -6.50 -1.92
N THR A 214 10.13 -5.56 -2.86
CA THR A 214 10.73 -4.24 -2.62
C THR A 214 9.92 -3.44 -1.59
N ASN A 215 10.51 -2.43 -0.96
CA ASN A 215 9.79 -1.54 -0.06
C ASN A 215 8.59 -0.88 -0.76
N HIS A 216 8.78 -0.42 -1.99
CA HIS A 216 7.72 0.18 -2.80
C HIS A 216 6.55 -0.80 -3.05
N GLU A 217 6.83 -2.07 -3.35
CA GLU A 217 5.77 -3.07 -3.53
C GLU A 217 5.03 -3.37 -2.23
N ARG A 218 5.73 -3.46 -1.08
CA ARG A 218 5.09 -3.63 0.24
C ARG A 218 4.18 -2.46 0.59
N GLU A 219 4.63 -1.24 0.35
CA GLU A 219 3.82 -0.03 0.55
C GLU A 219 2.60 -0.02 -0.38
N ALA A 220 2.79 -0.32 -1.67
CA ALA A 220 1.71 -0.41 -2.63
C ALA A 220 0.68 -1.50 -2.26
N MET A 221 1.12 -2.66 -1.77
CA MET A 221 0.20 -3.71 -1.28
C MET A 221 -0.63 -3.23 -0.09
N ASN A 222 -0.02 -2.52 0.87
CA ASN A 222 -0.73 -1.98 2.02
C ASN A 222 -1.77 -0.92 1.62
N VAL A 223 -1.41 -0.02 0.73
CA VAL A 223 -2.35 1.01 0.21
C VAL A 223 -3.49 0.35 -0.57
N THR A 224 -3.17 -0.64 -1.42
CA THR A 224 -4.16 -1.41 -2.18
C THR A 224 -5.10 -2.17 -1.24
N LEU A 225 -4.59 -2.76 -0.16
CA LEU A 225 -5.36 -3.45 0.87
C LEU A 225 -6.37 -2.52 1.55
N GLN A 226 -5.94 -1.32 1.96
CA GLN A 226 -6.81 -0.34 2.61
C GLN A 226 -7.94 0.11 1.69
N TYR A 227 -7.64 0.36 0.42
CA TYR A 227 -8.64 0.75 -0.57
C TYR A 227 -9.62 -0.41 -0.86
N ALA A 228 -9.12 -1.64 -1.03
CA ALA A 228 -9.96 -2.82 -1.21
C ALA A 228 -10.89 -3.02 -0.01
N LYS A 229 -10.39 -2.86 1.23
CA LYS A 229 -11.20 -2.89 2.44
C LYS A 229 -12.36 -1.90 2.37
N LYS A 230 -12.09 -0.63 2.01
CA LYS A 230 -13.13 0.40 1.87
C LYS A 230 -14.23 -0.03 0.89
N ARG A 231 -13.85 -0.59 -0.27
CA ARG A 231 -14.82 -1.08 -1.28
C ARG A 231 -15.63 -2.28 -0.77
N ILE A 232 -14.99 -3.16 0.03
CA ILE A 232 -15.65 -4.31 0.64
C ILE A 232 -16.62 -3.85 1.75
N ASP A 233 -16.22 -2.87 2.58
CA ASP A 233 -17.09 -2.26 3.59
C ASP A 233 -18.38 -1.72 2.96
N GLU A 234 -18.26 -0.99 1.86
CA GLU A 234 -19.38 -0.40 1.13
C GLU A 234 -20.35 -1.45 0.55
N ARG A 235 -19.84 -2.61 0.14
CA ARG A 235 -20.62 -3.64 -0.57
C ARG A 235 -21.14 -4.76 0.34
N PHE A 236 -20.36 -5.17 1.34
CA PHE A 236 -20.60 -6.38 2.12
C PHE A 236 -20.85 -6.13 3.62
N HIS A 237 -20.53 -4.95 4.12
CA HIS A 237 -20.73 -4.52 5.52
C HIS A 237 -20.24 -5.54 6.58
N PRO A 238 -18.96 -5.98 6.55
CA PRO A 238 -18.45 -6.94 7.50
C PRO A 238 -18.27 -6.35 8.91
N ASP A 239 -18.33 -7.21 9.94
CA ASP A 239 -18.09 -6.82 11.34
C ASP A 239 -16.60 -6.75 11.70
N GLY A 240 -15.71 -7.34 10.87
CA GLY A 240 -14.27 -7.35 11.13
C GLY A 240 -13.48 -7.98 9.98
N TYR A 241 -12.17 -8.16 10.19
CA TYR A 241 -11.28 -8.73 9.18
C TYR A 241 -10.19 -9.58 9.79
N ASN A 242 -9.81 -10.64 9.07
CA ASN A 242 -8.48 -11.24 9.20
C ASN A 242 -7.64 -10.89 7.97
N VAL A 243 -6.39 -10.50 8.21
CA VAL A 243 -5.41 -10.21 7.15
C VAL A 243 -4.21 -11.10 7.37
N GLY A 244 -3.72 -11.74 6.31
CA GLY A 244 -2.59 -12.64 6.44
C GLY A 244 -1.93 -12.98 5.10
N ILE A 245 -0.70 -13.50 5.18
CA ILE A 245 0.09 -13.96 4.04
C ILE A 245 0.68 -15.32 4.43
N ASN A 246 0.51 -16.30 3.56
CA ASN A 246 1.19 -17.59 3.68
C ASN A 246 2.53 -17.51 2.94
N VAL A 247 3.63 -17.81 3.63
CA VAL A 247 4.97 -17.78 3.04
C VAL A 247 5.59 -19.18 3.15
N GLY A 248 5.76 -19.84 2.02
CA GLY A 248 6.26 -21.20 1.92
C GLY A 248 5.19 -22.29 2.10
N GLU A 249 5.50 -23.48 1.62
CA GLU A 249 4.60 -24.63 1.58
C GLU A 249 4.07 -25.00 2.97
N HIS A 250 4.94 -25.07 3.97
CA HIS A 250 4.55 -25.43 5.34
C HIS A 250 3.68 -24.39 6.06
N ALA A 251 3.63 -23.17 5.53
CA ALA A 251 2.68 -22.14 5.97
C ALA A 251 1.36 -22.17 5.17
N GLY A 252 1.20 -23.13 4.24
CA GLY A 252 -0.02 -23.27 3.43
C GLY A 252 -0.04 -22.42 2.16
N GLN A 253 1.11 -21.94 1.68
CA GLN A 253 1.18 -21.24 0.38
C GLN A 253 0.97 -22.27 -0.75
N SER A 254 -0.19 -22.23 -1.40
CA SER A 254 -0.54 -23.13 -2.51
C SER A 254 -0.19 -22.54 -3.88
N VAL A 255 -0.12 -21.22 -4.01
CA VAL A 255 0.31 -20.51 -5.22
C VAL A 255 1.57 -19.75 -4.90
N PHE A 256 2.69 -20.10 -5.57
CA PHE A 256 4.00 -19.45 -5.36
C PHE A 256 4.09 -18.10 -6.10
N HIS A 257 3.16 -17.25 -5.79
CA HIS A 257 3.10 -15.83 -6.09
C HIS A 257 2.58 -15.15 -4.82
N CYS A 258 3.31 -14.20 -4.28
CA CYS A 258 2.95 -13.53 -3.04
C CYS A 258 1.52 -12.98 -3.11
N HIS A 259 0.70 -13.34 -2.14
CA HIS A 259 -0.68 -12.88 -2.04
C HIS A 259 -1.05 -12.63 -0.59
N MET A 260 -1.68 -11.51 -0.35
CA MET A 260 -2.20 -11.11 0.94
C MET A 260 -3.71 -11.34 0.94
N HIS A 261 -4.20 -12.13 1.87
CA HIS A 261 -5.62 -12.36 2.10
C HIS A 261 -6.22 -11.20 2.87
N LEU A 262 -7.38 -10.71 2.40
CA LEU A 262 -8.27 -9.82 3.11
C LEU A 262 -9.60 -10.57 3.30
N ILE A 263 -9.80 -11.12 4.50
CA ILE A 263 -10.91 -11.98 4.82
C ILE A 263 -11.91 -11.22 5.69
N PRO A 264 -13.07 -10.80 5.14
CA PRO A 264 -14.15 -10.23 5.91
C PRO A 264 -14.69 -11.25 6.94
N ARG A 265 -15.04 -10.76 8.11
CA ARG A 265 -15.60 -11.58 9.20
C ARG A 265 -16.97 -11.04 9.58
N TYR A 266 -17.86 -11.96 9.91
CA TYR A 266 -19.24 -11.63 10.23
C TYR A 266 -19.61 -12.23 11.59
N LYS A 267 -20.48 -11.53 12.33
CA LYS A 267 -20.97 -12.00 13.63
C LYS A 267 -21.60 -13.38 13.47
N GLY A 268 -21.05 -14.36 14.18
CA GLY A 268 -21.55 -15.73 14.16
C GLY A 268 -21.00 -16.61 13.02
N ASP A 269 -20.07 -16.12 12.20
CA ASP A 269 -19.44 -16.91 11.12
C ASP A 269 -18.64 -18.11 11.64
N VAL A 270 -18.14 -18.02 12.89
CA VAL A 270 -17.56 -19.16 13.63
C VAL A 270 -18.04 -19.12 15.09
N PRO A 271 -18.16 -20.29 15.76
CA PRO A 271 -18.63 -20.38 17.15
C PRO A 271 -17.75 -19.61 18.14
N ASN A 272 -16.43 -19.62 17.95
CA ASN A 272 -15.48 -18.93 18.80
C ASN A 272 -14.39 -18.25 17.96
N PRO A 273 -14.49 -16.94 17.71
CA PRO A 273 -13.50 -16.20 16.91
C PRO A 273 -12.22 -15.84 17.68
N LYS A 274 -12.16 -16.11 19.01
CA LYS A 274 -11.02 -15.77 19.84
C LYS A 274 -9.74 -16.40 19.31
N GLY A 275 -8.68 -15.60 19.23
CA GLY A 275 -7.40 -16.02 18.71
C GLY A 275 -7.23 -15.80 17.20
N GLY A 276 -8.32 -15.70 16.42
CA GLY A 276 -8.27 -15.29 15.02
C GLY A 276 -7.18 -16.00 14.20
N VAL A 277 -6.19 -15.24 13.69
CA VAL A 277 -5.05 -15.73 12.89
C VAL A 277 -4.24 -16.85 13.57
N ARG A 278 -4.26 -16.94 14.90
CA ARG A 278 -3.63 -18.08 15.62
C ARG A 278 -4.23 -19.43 15.28
N GLY A 279 -5.43 -19.45 14.68
CA GLY A 279 -6.10 -20.66 14.21
C GLY A 279 -5.32 -21.43 13.14
N VAL A 280 -4.24 -20.87 12.56
CA VAL A 280 -3.28 -21.59 11.71
C VAL A 280 -2.65 -22.78 12.43
N ILE A 281 -2.63 -22.77 13.77
CA ILE A 281 -2.34 -23.91 14.64
C ILE A 281 -3.58 -24.14 15.51
N PRO A 282 -4.56 -24.99 15.10
CA PRO A 282 -5.87 -25.07 15.73
C PRO A 282 -5.81 -25.35 17.23
N SER A 283 -4.91 -26.23 17.69
CA SER A 283 -4.72 -26.55 19.11
C SER A 283 -4.18 -25.40 19.94
N LYS A 284 -3.69 -24.30 19.31
CA LYS A 284 -3.13 -23.11 19.94
C LYS A 284 -3.94 -21.84 19.66
N GLN A 285 -5.06 -21.95 18.98
CA GLN A 285 -5.92 -20.82 18.63
C GLN A 285 -6.45 -20.11 19.86
N SER A 286 -7.15 -20.82 20.72
CA SER A 286 -7.70 -20.28 21.97
C SER A 286 -6.65 -20.23 23.06
N TYR A 287 -6.66 -19.15 23.83
CA TYR A 287 -5.77 -18.97 24.97
C TYR A 287 -6.58 -18.38 26.14
N SER A 288 -6.19 -18.72 27.37
CA SER A 288 -6.71 -18.11 28.58
C SER A 288 -5.57 -17.45 29.39
N THR A 289 -5.92 -16.56 30.29
CA THR A 289 -4.93 -15.99 31.23
C THR A 289 -4.32 -17.06 32.13
N LYS A 290 -5.00 -18.23 32.27
CA LYS A 290 -4.49 -19.39 32.99
C LYS A 290 -3.42 -20.16 32.21
N ASP A 291 -3.37 -19.99 30.89
CA ASP A 291 -2.37 -20.60 29.99
C ASP A 291 -1.04 -19.83 29.97
N LYS A 292 -0.92 -18.74 30.74
CA LYS A 292 0.38 -18.14 30.97
C LYS A 292 1.25 -19.16 31.71
N PRO A 293 2.45 -19.52 31.20
CA PRO A 293 3.37 -20.35 31.95
C PRO A 293 3.53 -19.72 33.32
N SER A 294 3.29 -20.51 34.40
CA SER A 294 3.55 -20.01 35.73
C SER A 294 5.01 -19.59 35.81
N ALA A 295 5.31 -18.54 36.59
CA ALA A 295 6.69 -18.09 36.74
C ALA A 295 7.65 -19.20 37.24
N LYS A 296 7.08 -20.33 37.71
CA LYS A 296 7.81 -21.53 38.12
C LYS A 296 8.19 -22.47 36.98
N GLU A 297 7.55 -22.39 35.79
CA GLU A 297 7.87 -23.25 34.62
C GLU A 297 8.90 -22.63 33.66
N LYS A 298 9.40 -21.45 33.93
CA LYS A 298 10.57 -20.91 33.23
C LYS A 298 11.87 -21.53 33.80
N LYS A 299 11.97 -22.83 33.83
CA LYS A 299 13.26 -23.50 33.97
C LYS A 299 13.97 -23.52 32.61
N TYR A 300 14.52 -22.36 32.23
CA TYR A 300 15.72 -22.38 31.41
C TYR A 300 16.82 -22.93 32.29
N THR A 301 17.48 -23.95 31.85
CA THR A 301 18.71 -24.40 32.53
C THR A 301 19.76 -23.29 32.39
N LEU A 302 20.68 -23.21 33.36
CA LEU A 302 21.82 -22.26 33.31
C LEU A 302 22.59 -22.44 31.99
N ASP A 303 22.68 -23.67 31.51
CA ASP A 303 23.39 -24.03 30.27
C ASP A 303 22.68 -23.50 29.01
N GLU A 304 21.35 -23.57 28.92
CA GLU A 304 20.59 -22.96 27.82
C GLU A 304 20.72 -21.42 27.77
N LYS A 305 20.76 -20.77 28.92
CA LYS A 305 21.00 -19.31 28.99
C LYS A 305 22.43 -18.93 28.67
N ARG A 306 23.40 -19.75 29.04
CA ARG A 306 24.82 -19.56 28.70
C ARG A 306 25.11 -19.84 27.24
N ALA A 307 24.35 -20.75 26.58
CA ALA A 307 24.44 -20.97 25.16
C ALA A 307 23.96 -19.74 24.33
N GLN A 308 23.05 -18.93 24.88
CA GLN A 308 22.58 -17.69 24.26
C GLN A 308 23.44 -16.45 24.61
N ASN A 309 23.98 -16.40 25.82
CA ASN A 309 24.83 -15.30 26.32
C ASN A 309 25.87 -15.90 27.27
N GLY A 310 27.08 -16.11 26.79
CA GLY A 310 28.15 -16.89 27.43
C GLY A 310 28.43 -16.50 28.87
N ASN A 311 28.30 -15.22 29.21
CA ASN A 311 28.62 -14.69 30.51
C ASN A 311 27.39 -14.51 31.46
N THR A 312 26.26 -15.17 31.14
CA THR A 312 25.04 -15.08 31.97
C THR A 312 25.29 -15.62 33.39
N TYR A 313 24.99 -14.82 34.40
CA TYR A 313 25.19 -15.08 35.85
C TYR A 313 26.65 -15.24 36.30
N LEU A 314 27.65 -14.97 35.46
CA LEU A 314 29.03 -14.86 35.93
C LEU A 314 29.23 -13.57 36.76
N LYS A 315 30.15 -13.63 37.76
CA LYS A 315 30.50 -12.44 38.55
C LYS A 315 31.11 -11.37 37.63
N TRP A 316 30.84 -10.11 37.94
CA TRP A 316 31.48 -8.99 37.27
C TRP A 316 32.88 -8.80 37.91
N GLU A 317 33.88 -8.75 37.07
CA GLU A 317 35.25 -8.46 37.44
C GLU A 317 35.49 -6.94 37.35
N ASP A 318 36.39 -6.41 38.18
CA ASP A 318 36.66 -4.96 38.24
C ASP A 318 37.14 -4.38 36.89
N GLU A 319 37.86 -5.17 36.12
CA GLU A 319 38.27 -4.77 34.75
C GLU A 319 37.08 -4.67 33.79
N ALA A 320 36.15 -5.62 33.85
CA ALA A 320 34.93 -5.59 33.07
C ALA A 320 34.05 -4.38 33.42
N ASP A 321 33.99 -4.00 34.72
CA ASP A 321 33.27 -2.82 35.16
C ASP A 321 33.88 -1.52 34.61
N ARG A 322 35.22 -1.42 34.68
CA ARG A 322 35.93 -0.25 34.14
C ARG A 322 35.74 -0.13 32.62
N LEU A 323 35.83 -1.25 31.92
CA LEU A 323 35.60 -1.30 30.47
C LEU A 323 34.17 -0.94 30.13
N LEU A 324 33.16 -1.48 30.83
CA LEU A 324 31.75 -1.19 30.64
C LEU A 324 31.46 0.31 30.82
N CYS A 325 31.98 0.92 31.91
CA CYS A 325 31.83 2.34 32.17
C CYS A 325 32.42 3.18 31.01
N ARG A 326 33.64 2.88 30.60
CA ARG A 326 34.32 3.60 29.52
C ARG A 326 33.54 3.52 28.22
N LEU A 327 33.16 2.31 27.78
CA LEU A 327 32.42 2.11 26.54
C LEU A 327 31.05 2.77 26.59
N TYR A 328 30.38 2.81 27.74
CA TYR A 328 29.13 3.52 27.92
C TYR A 328 29.30 5.04 27.81
N ASP A 329 30.36 5.59 28.40
CA ASP A 329 30.68 7.02 28.32
C ASP A 329 31.09 7.45 26.90
N GLU A 330 31.64 6.53 26.09
CA GLU A 330 31.92 6.69 24.66
C GLU A 330 30.64 6.67 23.77
N GLY A 331 29.46 6.49 24.39
CA GLY A 331 28.16 6.56 23.68
C GLY A 331 27.67 5.24 23.07
N ASN A 332 28.27 4.11 23.44
CA ASN A 332 27.80 2.81 22.94
C ASN A 332 26.42 2.44 23.51
N SER A 333 25.56 1.89 22.67
CA SER A 333 24.20 1.49 23.04
C SER A 333 24.19 0.28 24.00
N ILE A 334 23.16 0.19 24.85
CA ILE A 334 22.95 -0.98 25.74
C ILE A 334 22.91 -2.30 24.95
N THR A 335 22.42 -2.25 23.71
CA THR A 335 22.35 -3.42 22.83
C THR A 335 23.76 -3.90 22.44
N LEU A 336 24.58 -2.98 21.97
CA LEU A 336 25.96 -3.28 21.58
C LEU A 336 26.81 -3.75 22.78
N LEU A 337 26.64 -3.08 23.94
CA LEU A 337 27.32 -3.50 25.18
C LEU A 337 26.87 -4.89 25.63
N ALA A 338 25.60 -5.26 25.44
CA ALA A 338 25.11 -6.59 25.76
C ALA A 338 25.77 -7.67 24.88
N GLU A 339 25.98 -7.39 23.61
CA GLU A 339 26.69 -8.27 22.68
C GLU A 339 28.19 -8.38 23.04
N MET A 340 28.87 -7.25 23.25
CA MET A 340 30.31 -7.22 23.58
C MET A 340 30.66 -7.94 24.88
N PHE A 341 29.78 -7.86 25.87
CA PHE A 341 29.99 -8.51 27.18
C PHE A 341 29.36 -9.90 27.28
N GLU A 342 28.72 -10.38 26.18
CA GLU A 342 27.97 -11.64 26.15
C GLU A 342 26.97 -11.77 27.31
N ARG A 343 26.26 -10.67 27.60
CA ARG A 343 25.28 -10.56 28.68
C ARG A 343 23.94 -10.04 28.18
N THR A 344 22.89 -10.26 28.97
CA THR A 344 21.58 -9.70 28.62
C THR A 344 21.56 -8.18 28.78
N LYS A 345 20.74 -7.47 27.99
CA LYS A 345 20.52 -6.02 28.11
C LYS A 345 20.11 -5.60 29.54
N GLY A 346 19.31 -6.44 30.21
CA GLY A 346 18.92 -6.22 31.59
C GLY A 346 20.09 -6.32 32.55
N ALA A 347 21.04 -7.23 32.33
CA ALA A 347 22.25 -7.35 33.15
C ALA A 347 23.17 -6.14 32.98
N ILE A 348 23.34 -5.64 31.75
CA ILE A 348 24.09 -4.42 31.46
C ILE A 348 23.45 -3.21 32.14
N LYS A 349 22.13 -2.98 31.96
CA LYS A 349 21.41 -1.88 32.64
C LYS A 349 21.57 -1.94 34.14
N SER A 350 21.30 -3.11 34.75
CA SER A 350 21.41 -3.27 36.19
C SER A 350 22.84 -3.00 36.73
N ARG A 351 23.87 -3.37 35.94
CA ARG A 351 25.25 -3.12 36.30
C ARG A 351 25.62 -1.64 36.20
N LEU A 352 25.22 -0.96 35.14
CA LEU A 352 25.42 0.48 34.98
C LEU A 352 24.69 1.30 36.04
N VAL A 353 23.49 0.88 36.48
CA VAL A 353 22.83 1.49 37.68
C VAL A 353 23.67 1.32 38.90
N LYS A 354 24.19 0.12 39.18
CA LYS A 354 25.08 -0.14 40.35
C LYS A 354 26.39 0.65 40.31
N LEU A 355 26.88 0.95 39.11
CA LEU A 355 28.09 1.73 38.89
C LEU A 355 27.81 3.25 38.82
N GLY A 356 26.55 3.67 39.05
CA GLY A 356 26.15 5.08 39.08
C GLY A 356 26.12 5.78 37.72
N LYS A 357 26.12 5.02 36.59
CA LYS A 357 26.13 5.57 35.22
C LYS A 357 24.74 5.91 34.70
N ILE A 358 23.69 5.24 35.19
CA ILE A 358 22.29 5.52 34.87
C ILE A 358 21.45 5.53 36.14
N ALA A 359 20.40 6.35 36.14
CA ALA A 359 19.46 6.40 37.27
C ALA A 359 18.61 5.11 37.31
N PRO A 360 18.24 4.62 38.52
CA PRO A 360 17.29 3.52 38.65
C PRO A 360 15.94 3.91 38.05
N GLU A 361 15.36 3.04 37.21
CA GLU A 361 14.01 3.22 36.72
C GLU A 361 13.04 3.13 37.93
N ASN A 362 12.28 4.19 38.18
CA ASN A 362 11.19 4.16 39.17
C ASN A 362 10.16 3.12 38.71
N LYS A 363 9.89 2.14 39.57
CA LYS A 363 8.85 1.11 39.35
C LYS A 363 7.46 1.67 39.52
#